data_298a9e3fcba79ab669153962c0e76e44
#
_entry.id   298a9e3fcba79ab669153962c0e76e44
#
_cell.length_a   1.000
_cell.length_b   1.000
_cell.length_c   1.000
_cell.angle_alpha   90.00
_cell.angle_beta   90.00
_cell.angle_gamma   90.00
#
_symmetry.space_group_name_H-M   'P 1'
#
loop_
_entity.id
_entity.type
_entity.pdbx_description
1 polymer ?
#
loop_
_entity_poly.entity_id
_entity_poly.type
_entity_poly.pdbx_seq_one_letter_code
_entity_poly.pdbx_strand_id
1 'polypeptide(L)'
;MLLTECAELTINSSDIHWYEEKGYDIPRYWSQKHKKMLVRRGTKIIVKVKDLTIGSHVKVDVACDYCGRVKNVPYKDYLRNHDDILGDCCVKCRPVKHKETMMKRYGVPNSSQVPEMVEKIKATNKAKYGCDWQMQSKEVQAKARETMKGRYGVEHALQVDEFLAKSMKTRCDNYNNPTSKPQLSLSHLLLDMYGNCELEHPCGRCSLDCVVIVDDILIDVEYDGRYWHQDKMRDIRRDNFVKKQGYKVLRIKGNKHDILPTIEQIDEQIQKLLHGYNYAEIQM
;
A
#
# COMPACT_ATOMS: atom_id res chain seq x y z
N MET A 1 19.36 11.73 -13.50
CA MET A 1 20.57 12.22 -14.23
C MET A 1 21.50 11.06 -14.52
N LEU A 2 21.96 10.90 -15.78
CA LEU A 2 22.95 9.90 -16.19
C LEU A 2 24.33 10.27 -15.62
N LEU A 3 24.99 9.31 -14.96
CA LEU A 3 26.31 9.51 -14.33
C LEU A 3 27.45 8.90 -15.13
N THR A 4 27.19 7.81 -15.88
CA THR A 4 28.20 7.11 -16.67
C THR A 4 28.45 7.88 -17.96
N GLU A 5 29.67 8.31 -18.16
CA GLU A 5 30.08 9.02 -19.40
C GLU A 5 30.54 8.07 -20.48
N CYS A 6 31.33 7.05 -20.13
CA CYS A 6 31.88 6.05 -21.02
C CYS A 6 31.61 4.65 -20.48
N ALA A 7 31.47 3.69 -21.36
CA ALA A 7 31.24 2.29 -21.02
C ALA A 7 32.01 1.35 -21.94
N GLU A 8 32.52 0.26 -21.35
CA GLU A 8 33.13 -0.84 -22.11
C GLU A 8 32.01 -1.76 -22.65
N LEU A 9 32.08 -2.10 -23.91
CA LEU A 9 31.14 -3.05 -24.50
C LEU A 9 31.87 -4.05 -25.39
N THR A 10 31.29 -5.24 -25.51
CA THR A 10 31.71 -6.26 -26.48
C THR A 10 30.98 -6.01 -27.79
N ILE A 11 31.74 -5.86 -28.89
CA ILE A 11 31.17 -5.59 -30.21
C ILE A 11 30.57 -6.86 -30.80
N ASN A 12 29.34 -6.71 -31.29
CA ASN A 12 28.68 -7.68 -32.16
C ASN A 12 28.89 -7.30 -33.65
N SER A 13 28.81 -8.27 -34.53
CA SER A 13 29.00 -8.04 -35.98
C SER A 13 27.98 -7.06 -36.57
N SER A 14 26.77 -6.96 -35.97
CA SER A 14 25.73 -6.00 -36.37
C SER A 14 26.06 -4.57 -36.01
N ASP A 15 26.91 -4.34 -35.00
CA ASP A 15 27.12 -3.02 -34.40
C ASP A 15 28.43 -2.37 -34.89
N ILE A 16 29.26 -3.11 -35.64
CA ILE A 16 30.56 -2.63 -36.13
C ILE A 16 30.40 -1.33 -36.90
N HIS A 17 29.53 -1.30 -37.91
CA HIS A 17 29.31 -0.14 -38.77
C HIS A 17 28.84 1.08 -37.97
N TRP A 18 27.93 0.88 -36.99
CA TRP A 18 27.45 1.94 -36.12
C TRP A 18 28.57 2.66 -35.38
N TYR A 19 29.53 1.90 -34.82
CA TYR A 19 30.62 2.51 -34.05
C TYR A 19 31.71 3.09 -34.94
N GLU A 20 31.98 2.49 -36.10
CA GLU A 20 32.92 3.03 -37.09
C GLU A 20 32.41 4.40 -37.63
N GLU A 21 31.13 4.53 -37.95
CA GLU A 21 30.54 5.79 -38.38
C GLU A 21 30.63 6.89 -37.30
N LYS A 22 30.68 6.52 -36.03
CA LYS A 22 30.88 7.45 -34.91
C LYS A 22 32.36 7.72 -34.60
N GLY A 23 33.27 7.17 -35.39
CA GLY A 23 34.71 7.41 -35.30
C GLY A 23 35.43 6.56 -34.29
N TYR A 24 34.84 5.45 -33.82
CA TYR A 24 35.55 4.49 -32.95
C TYR A 24 36.42 3.53 -33.78
N ASP A 25 37.70 3.38 -33.39
CA ASP A 25 38.59 2.40 -33.99
C ASP A 25 38.29 1.00 -33.44
N ILE A 26 38.01 0.06 -34.37
CA ILE A 26 37.68 -1.33 -34.04
C ILE A 26 38.84 -2.22 -34.47
N PRO A 27 39.57 -2.85 -33.53
CA PRO A 27 40.69 -3.70 -33.82
C PRO A 27 40.32 -4.84 -34.76
N ARG A 28 41.04 -4.94 -35.88
CA ARG A 28 40.84 -5.98 -36.89
C ARG A 28 42.10 -6.84 -37.04
N TYR A 29 41.96 -8.09 -37.48
CA TYR A 29 43.04 -8.97 -37.82
C TYR A 29 42.83 -9.55 -39.19
N TRP A 30 43.93 -9.90 -39.88
CA TRP A 30 43.86 -10.57 -41.16
C TRP A 30 43.53 -12.06 -41.01
N SER A 31 42.44 -12.50 -41.60
CA SER A 31 42.03 -13.91 -41.59
C SER A 31 42.58 -14.61 -42.85
N GLN A 32 43.52 -15.50 -42.68
CA GLN A 32 44.06 -16.31 -43.81
C GLN A 32 42.98 -17.19 -44.44
N LYS A 33 42.06 -17.73 -43.61
CA LYS A 33 40.93 -18.57 -44.07
C LYS A 33 39.95 -17.80 -44.95
N HIS A 34 39.63 -16.57 -44.60
CA HIS A 34 38.62 -15.75 -45.29
C HIS A 34 39.24 -14.69 -46.22
N LYS A 35 40.57 -14.59 -46.27
CA LYS A 35 41.34 -13.62 -47.09
C LYS A 35 40.80 -12.19 -46.95
N LYS A 36 40.46 -11.75 -45.71
CA LYS A 36 39.97 -10.41 -45.39
C LYS A 36 40.22 -10.01 -43.93
N MET A 37 40.13 -8.71 -43.66
CA MET A 37 40.21 -8.18 -42.32
C MET A 37 38.90 -8.49 -41.55
N LEU A 38 39.00 -9.06 -40.36
CA LEU A 38 37.90 -9.44 -39.51
C LEU A 38 38.06 -8.91 -38.09
N VAL A 39 36.97 -8.65 -37.41
CA VAL A 39 36.93 -8.36 -35.98
C VAL A 39 36.87 -9.68 -35.21
N ARG A 40 37.69 -9.83 -34.18
CA ARG A 40 37.65 -11.02 -33.30
C ARG A 40 36.39 -11.05 -32.50
N ARG A 41 35.80 -12.22 -32.34
CA ARG A 41 34.68 -12.41 -31.42
C ARG A 41 35.13 -12.05 -29.99
N GLY A 42 34.37 -11.21 -29.30
CA GLY A 42 34.70 -10.75 -27.96
C GLY A 42 35.58 -9.51 -27.92
N THR A 43 35.87 -8.86 -29.08
CA THR A 43 36.55 -7.55 -29.09
C THR A 43 35.76 -6.55 -28.27
N LYS A 44 36.46 -5.88 -27.36
CA LYS A 44 35.91 -4.85 -26.49
C LYS A 44 36.39 -3.46 -26.92
N ILE A 45 35.53 -2.50 -26.85
CA ILE A 45 35.86 -1.09 -27.03
C ILE A 45 35.22 -0.25 -25.92
N ILE A 46 35.79 0.93 -25.68
CA ILE A 46 35.20 1.94 -24.77
C ILE A 46 34.56 2.99 -25.64
N VAL A 47 33.28 3.23 -25.38
CA VAL A 47 32.47 4.24 -26.09
C VAL A 47 31.81 5.22 -25.15
N LYS A 48 31.50 6.41 -25.63
CA LYS A 48 30.65 7.35 -24.89
C LYS A 48 29.24 6.77 -24.79
N VAL A 49 28.61 6.89 -23.63
CA VAL A 49 27.28 6.31 -23.40
C VAL A 49 26.24 6.87 -24.37
N LYS A 50 26.35 8.13 -24.78
CA LYS A 50 25.47 8.75 -25.78
C LYS A 50 25.54 8.11 -27.16
N ASP A 51 26.63 7.39 -27.47
CA ASP A 51 26.87 6.73 -28.75
C ASP A 51 26.46 5.26 -28.74
N LEU A 52 26.01 4.74 -27.60
CA LEU A 52 25.43 3.40 -27.51
C LEU A 52 24.21 3.25 -28.41
N THR A 53 24.00 2.07 -28.97
CA THR A 53 22.77 1.78 -29.73
C THR A 53 21.55 1.82 -28.80
N ILE A 54 20.39 2.23 -29.34
CA ILE A 54 19.13 2.38 -28.58
C ILE A 54 18.74 1.08 -27.85
N GLY A 55 19.05 -0.08 -28.44
CA GLY A 55 18.80 -1.40 -27.86
C GLY A 55 19.88 -1.90 -26.90
N SER A 56 20.91 -1.09 -26.58
CA SER A 56 22.07 -1.54 -25.81
C SER A 56 21.71 -2.04 -24.41
N HIS A 57 22.24 -3.20 -24.04
CA HIS A 57 22.14 -3.79 -22.72
C HIS A 57 23.29 -3.38 -21.77
N VAL A 58 24.20 -2.53 -22.22
CA VAL A 58 25.28 -1.99 -21.37
C VAL A 58 24.66 -1.30 -20.17
N LYS A 59 25.15 -1.62 -18.99
CA LYS A 59 24.66 -1.04 -17.75
C LYS A 59 25.28 0.32 -17.52
N VAL A 60 24.43 1.28 -17.13
CA VAL A 60 24.81 2.66 -16.83
C VAL A 60 24.28 3.06 -15.46
N ASP A 61 25.02 3.92 -14.78
CA ASP A 61 24.63 4.46 -13.49
C ASP A 61 23.80 5.72 -13.69
N VAL A 62 22.63 5.73 -13.06
CA VAL A 62 21.66 6.82 -13.14
C VAL A 62 21.28 7.29 -11.74
N ALA A 63 21.51 8.54 -11.43
CA ALA A 63 21.03 9.17 -10.19
C ALA A 63 19.55 9.54 -10.31
N CYS A 64 18.81 9.32 -9.25
CA CYS A 64 17.45 9.80 -9.11
C CYS A 64 17.45 11.31 -8.84
N ASP A 65 16.78 12.09 -9.67
CA ASP A 65 16.70 13.56 -9.54
C ASP A 65 15.85 13.99 -8.33
N TYR A 66 15.06 13.08 -7.76
CA TYR A 66 14.22 13.34 -6.59
C TYR A 66 14.89 13.05 -5.24
N CYS A 67 15.78 12.06 -5.17
CA CYS A 67 16.36 11.62 -3.89
C CYS A 67 17.86 11.28 -3.97
N GLY A 68 18.54 11.54 -5.09
CA GLY A 68 19.97 11.29 -5.27
C GLY A 68 20.40 9.81 -5.35
N ARG A 69 19.51 8.85 -5.11
CA ARG A 69 19.86 7.43 -5.13
C ARG A 69 20.32 7.00 -6.51
N VAL A 70 21.50 6.38 -6.57
CA VAL A 70 22.05 5.81 -7.80
C VAL A 70 21.46 4.41 -8.02
N LYS A 71 21.11 4.12 -9.27
CA LYS A 71 20.67 2.82 -9.79
C LYS A 71 21.50 2.45 -11.01
N ASN A 72 21.85 1.16 -11.13
CA ASN A 72 22.54 0.60 -12.29
C ASN A 72 21.51 -0.08 -13.18
N VAL A 73 21.32 0.39 -14.40
CA VAL A 73 20.26 -0.07 -15.32
C VAL A 73 20.80 -0.25 -16.75
N PRO A 74 20.23 -1.15 -17.55
CA PRO A 74 20.55 -1.23 -18.98
C PRO A 74 20.23 0.10 -19.70
N TYR A 75 21.10 0.53 -20.61
CA TYR A 75 20.95 1.80 -21.34
C TYR A 75 19.61 1.91 -22.08
N LYS A 76 19.14 0.82 -22.71
CA LYS A 76 17.81 0.78 -23.33
C LYS A 76 16.68 1.09 -22.36
N ASP A 77 16.79 0.63 -21.09
CA ASP A 77 15.78 0.89 -20.06
C ASP A 77 15.90 2.30 -19.52
N TYR A 78 17.12 2.86 -19.47
CA TYR A 78 17.33 4.27 -19.18
C TYR A 78 16.61 5.15 -20.22
N LEU A 79 16.86 4.93 -21.53
CA LEU A 79 16.23 5.72 -22.60
C LEU A 79 14.69 5.63 -22.56
N ARG A 80 14.12 4.47 -22.28
CA ARG A 80 12.67 4.29 -22.20
C ARG A 80 12.03 5.04 -21.02
N ASN A 81 12.77 5.16 -19.90
CA ASN A 81 12.25 5.73 -18.66
C ASN A 81 12.70 7.17 -18.41
N HIS A 82 13.66 7.65 -19.21
CA HIS A 82 14.11 9.04 -19.15
C HIS A 82 13.01 9.99 -19.65
N ASP A 83 12.89 11.12 -19.00
CA ASP A 83 11.95 12.19 -19.36
C ASP A 83 12.72 13.52 -19.28
N ASP A 84 12.86 14.20 -20.41
CA ASP A 84 13.63 15.45 -20.50
C ASP A 84 13.06 16.58 -19.63
N ILE A 85 11.77 16.50 -19.30
CA ILE A 85 11.08 17.53 -18.50
C ILE A 85 11.18 17.24 -17.01
N LEU A 86 11.02 15.94 -16.63
CA LEU A 86 10.89 15.50 -15.23
C LEU A 86 12.08 14.65 -14.75
N GLY A 87 13.11 14.49 -15.61
CA GLY A 87 14.33 13.78 -15.29
C GLY A 87 14.14 12.29 -14.98
N ASP A 88 15.07 11.75 -14.21
CA ASP A 88 15.14 10.33 -13.84
C ASP A 88 14.62 10.07 -12.44
N CYS A 89 13.91 8.97 -12.22
CA CYS A 89 13.47 8.59 -10.88
C CYS A 89 13.80 7.14 -10.53
N CYS A 90 14.02 6.86 -9.25
CA CYS A 90 14.08 5.50 -8.72
C CYS A 90 12.66 4.95 -8.49
N VAL A 91 12.58 3.63 -8.19
CA VAL A 91 11.29 2.97 -7.95
C VAL A 91 10.49 3.63 -6.82
N LYS A 92 11.16 4.06 -5.75
CA LYS A 92 10.49 4.73 -4.61
C LYS A 92 9.92 6.11 -4.97
N CYS A 93 10.58 6.85 -5.87
CA CYS A 93 10.13 8.19 -6.29
C CYS A 93 9.18 8.16 -7.49
N ARG A 94 8.96 6.98 -8.10
CA ARG A 94 8.05 6.82 -9.26
C ARG A 94 6.65 7.37 -9.03
N PRO A 95 5.99 7.17 -7.87
CA PRO A 95 4.66 7.74 -7.63
C PRO A 95 4.64 9.27 -7.68
N VAL A 96 5.69 9.92 -7.15
CA VAL A 96 5.83 11.38 -7.17
C VAL A 96 5.97 11.87 -8.62
N LYS A 97 6.93 11.29 -9.38
CA LYS A 97 7.12 11.61 -10.80
C LYS A 97 5.83 11.37 -11.61
N HIS A 98 5.11 10.27 -11.35
CA HIS A 98 3.84 9.98 -12.05
C HIS A 98 2.81 11.09 -11.80
N LYS A 99 2.62 11.49 -10.52
CA LYS A 99 1.70 12.57 -10.17
C LYS A 99 2.06 13.88 -10.85
N GLU A 100 3.34 14.26 -10.86
CA GLU A 100 3.82 15.48 -11.51
C GLU A 100 3.64 15.42 -13.04
N THR A 101 3.90 14.25 -13.65
CA THR A 101 3.66 14.04 -15.08
C THR A 101 2.19 14.23 -15.43
N MET A 102 1.29 13.64 -14.60
CA MET A 102 -0.15 13.79 -14.80
C MET A 102 -0.60 15.24 -14.64
N MET A 103 -0.11 15.94 -13.60
CA MET A 103 -0.39 17.37 -13.41
C MET A 103 0.08 18.22 -14.59
N LYS A 104 1.29 17.99 -15.11
CA LYS A 104 1.82 18.75 -16.24
C LYS A 104 1.08 18.48 -17.55
N ARG A 105 0.68 17.22 -17.81
CA ARG A 105 0.07 16.84 -19.09
C ARG A 105 -1.44 17.03 -19.11
N TYR A 106 -2.12 16.81 -17.99
CA TYR A 106 -3.57 16.73 -17.92
C TYR A 106 -4.20 17.63 -16.86
N GLY A 107 -3.40 18.35 -16.06
CA GLY A 107 -3.88 19.21 -14.98
C GLY A 107 -4.49 18.48 -13.77
N VAL A 108 -4.33 17.15 -13.71
CA VAL A 108 -4.88 16.29 -12.62
C VAL A 108 -3.83 15.31 -12.11
N PRO A 109 -3.86 14.93 -10.82
CA PRO A 109 -2.81 14.10 -10.23
C PRO A 109 -2.88 12.62 -10.62
N ASN A 110 -4.04 12.12 -11.11
CA ASN A 110 -4.25 10.71 -11.41
C ASN A 110 -4.90 10.51 -12.79
N SER A 111 -4.51 9.45 -13.49
CA SER A 111 -5.06 9.08 -14.78
C SER A 111 -6.56 8.76 -14.74
N SER A 112 -7.07 8.28 -13.60
CA SER A 112 -8.50 8.02 -13.39
C SER A 112 -9.36 9.30 -13.32
N GLN A 113 -8.75 10.46 -13.25
CA GLN A 113 -9.43 11.76 -13.28
C GLN A 113 -9.42 12.40 -14.67
N VAL A 114 -8.73 11.81 -15.65
CA VAL A 114 -8.70 12.26 -17.04
C VAL A 114 -9.89 11.65 -17.78
N PRO A 115 -10.90 12.45 -18.22
CA PRO A 115 -12.12 11.90 -18.84
C PRO A 115 -11.86 11.00 -20.05
N GLU A 116 -10.96 11.39 -20.95
CA GLU A 116 -10.61 10.60 -22.12
C GLU A 116 -10.01 9.22 -21.76
N MET A 117 -9.18 9.15 -20.70
CA MET A 117 -8.62 7.88 -20.25
C MET A 117 -9.68 6.99 -19.63
N VAL A 118 -10.59 7.57 -18.85
CA VAL A 118 -11.73 6.85 -18.25
C VAL A 118 -12.62 6.27 -19.35
N GLU A 119 -12.95 7.05 -20.37
CA GLU A 119 -13.79 6.56 -21.49
C GLU A 119 -13.09 5.46 -22.30
N LYS A 120 -11.78 5.54 -22.53
CA LYS A 120 -11.01 4.44 -23.16
C LYS A 120 -11.03 3.17 -22.31
N ILE A 121 -10.90 3.30 -20.97
CA ILE A 121 -10.99 2.15 -20.06
C ILE A 121 -12.39 1.52 -20.12
N LYS A 122 -13.46 2.33 -20.06
CA LYS A 122 -14.84 1.86 -20.19
C LYS A 122 -15.09 1.18 -21.52
N ALA A 123 -14.66 1.79 -22.63
CA ALA A 123 -14.82 1.19 -23.96
C ALA A 123 -14.13 -0.18 -24.05
N THR A 124 -12.90 -0.29 -23.52
CA THR A 124 -12.16 -1.56 -23.48
C THR A 124 -12.88 -2.60 -22.61
N ASN A 125 -13.36 -2.20 -21.43
CA ASN A 125 -14.10 -3.08 -20.55
C ASN A 125 -15.44 -3.53 -21.16
N LYS A 126 -16.15 -2.61 -21.79
CA LYS A 126 -17.41 -2.89 -22.48
C LYS A 126 -17.24 -3.90 -23.61
N ALA A 127 -16.18 -3.74 -24.42
CA ALA A 127 -15.83 -4.69 -25.46
C ALA A 127 -15.45 -6.09 -24.92
N LYS A 128 -14.76 -6.14 -23.78
CA LYS A 128 -14.20 -7.39 -23.22
C LYS A 128 -15.16 -8.09 -22.25
N TYR A 129 -15.90 -7.34 -21.44
CA TYR A 129 -16.70 -7.86 -20.32
C TYR A 129 -18.18 -7.48 -20.40
N GLY A 130 -18.60 -6.69 -21.38
CA GLY A 130 -19.98 -6.21 -21.53
C GLY A 130 -20.43 -5.16 -20.52
N CYS A 131 -19.51 -4.58 -19.75
CA CYS A 131 -19.81 -3.60 -18.69
C CYS A 131 -18.70 -2.54 -18.58
N ASP A 132 -19.01 -1.39 -17.97
CA ASP A 132 -18.08 -0.26 -17.88
C ASP A 132 -16.89 -0.55 -16.97
N TRP A 133 -17.10 -1.32 -15.91
CA TRP A 133 -16.06 -1.66 -14.93
C TRP A 133 -15.92 -3.17 -14.80
N GLN A 134 -14.68 -3.66 -14.87
CA GLN A 134 -14.36 -5.08 -14.84
C GLN A 134 -15.06 -5.85 -13.71
N MET A 135 -15.16 -5.26 -12.50
CA MET A 135 -15.78 -5.89 -11.33
C MET A 135 -17.32 -5.95 -11.40
N GLN A 136 -17.97 -5.32 -12.39
CA GLN A 136 -19.40 -5.48 -12.65
C GLN A 136 -19.71 -6.78 -13.41
N SER A 137 -18.71 -7.37 -14.06
CA SER A 137 -18.88 -8.64 -14.78
C SER A 137 -19.05 -9.81 -13.82
N LYS A 138 -20.16 -10.54 -13.98
CA LYS A 138 -20.43 -11.76 -13.19
C LYS A 138 -19.34 -12.83 -13.36
N GLU A 139 -18.77 -12.95 -14.56
CA GLU A 139 -17.69 -13.88 -14.85
C GLU A 139 -16.42 -13.53 -14.08
N VAL A 140 -16.04 -12.24 -14.04
CA VAL A 140 -14.86 -11.77 -13.27
C VAL A 140 -15.09 -11.99 -11.77
N GLN A 141 -16.29 -11.68 -11.26
CA GLN A 141 -16.63 -11.94 -9.86
C GLN A 141 -16.57 -13.42 -9.52
N ALA A 142 -17.09 -14.30 -10.42
CA ALA A 142 -17.02 -15.74 -10.21
C ALA A 142 -15.57 -16.25 -10.14
N LYS A 143 -14.71 -15.84 -11.08
CA LYS A 143 -13.28 -16.17 -11.06
C LYS A 143 -12.57 -15.67 -9.81
N ALA A 144 -12.90 -14.47 -9.34
CA ALA A 144 -12.35 -13.92 -8.10
C ALA A 144 -12.75 -14.77 -6.88
N ARG A 145 -14.04 -15.17 -6.77
CA ARG A 145 -14.52 -16.07 -5.71
C ARG A 145 -13.86 -17.46 -5.77
N GLU A 146 -13.76 -18.03 -6.96
CA GLU A 146 -13.10 -19.31 -7.18
C GLU A 146 -11.63 -19.26 -6.75
N THR A 147 -10.91 -18.20 -7.12
CA THR A 147 -9.53 -17.98 -6.69
C THR A 147 -9.41 -17.87 -5.17
N MET A 148 -10.33 -17.13 -4.53
CA MET A 148 -10.36 -17.02 -3.06
C MET A 148 -10.67 -18.37 -2.41
N LYS A 149 -11.63 -19.10 -2.94
CA LYS A 149 -12.01 -20.43 -2.44
C LYS A 149 -10.86 -21.43 -2.59
N GLY A 150 -10.14 -21.42 -3.72
CA GLY A 150 -8.98 -22.29 -3.94
C GLY A 150 -7.77 -21.97 -3.07
N ARG A 151 -7.54 -20.69 -2.72
CA ARG A 151 -6.38 -20.26 -1.93
C ARG A 151 -6.64 -20.26 -0.42
N TYR A 152 -7.83 -19.88 0.00
CA TYR A 152 -8.15 -19.57 1.41
C TYR A 152 -9.37 -20.33 1.93
N GLY A 153 -10.04 -21.13 1.10
CA GLY A 153 -11.24 -21.87 1.49
C GLY A 153 -12.51 -21.02 1.67
N VAL A 154 -12.46 -19.74 1.33
CA VAL A 154 -13.56 -18.76 1.53
C VAL A 154 -13.87 -18.00 0.25
N GLU A 155 -15.07 -17.43 0.13
CA GLU A 155 -15.48 -16.70 -1.09
C GLU A 155 -15.03 -15.25 -1.14
N HIS A 156 -14.77 -14.63 0.02
CA HIS A 156 -14.40 -13.21 0.13
C HIS A 156 -13.18 -13.01 1.02
N ALA A 157 -12.32 -12.06 0.65
CA ALA A 157 -11.09 -11.74 1.36
C ALA A 157 -11.31 -11.39 2.85
N LEU A 158 -12.39 -10.66 3.17
CA LEU A 158 -12.72 -10.29 4.55
C LEU A 158 -13.27 -11.44 5.41
N GLN A 159 -13.44 -12.64 4.85
CA GLN A 159 -13.74 -13.86 5.62
C GLN A 159 -12.45 -14.53 6.14
N VAL A 160 -11.28 -14.09 5.65
CA VAL A 160 -9.97 -14.51 6.16
C VAL A 160 -9.62 -13.62 7.35
N ASP A 161 -9.47 -14.19 8.53
CA ASP A 161 -9.22 -13.43 9.78
C ASP A 161 -8.00 -12.50 9.68
N GLU A 162 -6.91 -12.95 9.05
CA GLU A 162 -5.71 -12.14 8.84
C GLU A 162 -6.00 -10.89 7.99
N PHE A 163 -6.75 -11.03 6.90
CA PHE A 163 -7.08 -9.91 6.01
C PHE A 163 -8.05 -8.94 6.68
N LEU A 164 -9.00 -9.48 7.43
CA LEU A 164 -9.94 -8.67 8.20
C LEU A 164 -9.21 -7.88 9.28
N ALA A 165 -8.32 -8.51 10.06
CA ALA A 165 -7.51 -7.86 11.08
C ALA A 165 -6.62 -6.76 10.50
N LYS A 166 -5.95 -7.04 9.37
CA LYS A 166 -5.12 -6.05 8.66
C LYS A 166 -5.95 -4.86 8.15
N SER A 167 -7.13 -5.13 7.61
CA SER A 167 -8.07 -4.09 7.17
C SER A 167 -8.54 -3.23 8.34
N MET A 168 -8.87 -3.86 9.47
CA MET A 168 -9.29 -3.17 10.69
C MET A 168 -8.19 -2.27 11.23
N LYS A 169 -6.97 -2.80 11.37
CA LYS A 169 -5.80 -2.01 11.77
C LYS A 169 -5.61 -0.79 10.87
N THR A 170 -5.64 -0.97 9.54
CA THR A 170 -5.49 0.14 8.59
C THR A 170 -6.58 1.20 8.75
N ARG A 171 -7.82 0.81 9.07
CA ARG A 171 -8.91 1.74 9.32
C ARG A 171 -8.70 2.55 10.59
N CYS A 172 -8.28 1.89 11.67
CA CYS A 172 -7.95 2.56 12.94
C CYS A 172 -6.76 3.53 12.74
N ASP A 173 -5.65 3.07 12.13
CA ASP A 173 -4.46 3.88 11.88
C ASP A 173 -4.75 5.14 11.02
N ASN A 174 -5.76 5.08 10.13
CA ASN A 174 -6.16 6.21 9.28
C ASN A 174 -7.35 7.02 9.84
N TYR A 175 -7.77 6.76 11.06
CA TYR A 175 -8.94 7.40 11.69
C TYR A 175 -10.22 7.35 10.83
N ASN A 176 -10.40 6.25 10.07
CA ASN A 176 -11.55 6.06 9.17
C ASN A 176 -12.73 5.33 9.83
N ASN A 177 -12.67 5.09 11.15
CA ASN A 177 -13.79 4.58 11.91
C ASN A 177 -14.70 5.76 12.32
N PRO A 178 -16.02 5.62 12.18
CA PRO A 178 -16.94 6.64 12.67
C PRO A 178 -16.98 6.62 14.20
N THR A 179 -16.43 7.64 14.83
CA THR A 179 -16.46 7.81 16.28
C THR A 179 -17.67 8.66 16.67
N SER A 180 -18.48 8.20 17.60
CA SER A 180 -19.63 8.95 18.11
C SER A 180 -19.19 10.03 19.10
N LYS A 181 -20.02 11.09 19.27
CA LYS A 181 -19.73 12.14 20.27
C LYS A 181 -19.58 11.58 21.69
N PRO A 182 -20.45 10.65 22.16
CA PRO A 182 -20.28 10.04 23.49
C PRO A 182 -18.97 9.26 23.63
N GLN A 183 -18.55 8.51 22.61
CA GLN A 183 -17.26 7.80 22.63
C GLN A 183 -16.08 8.77 22.76
N LEU A 184 -16.10 9.89 22.00
CA LEU A 184 -15.07 10.92 22.10
C LEU A 184 -15.04 11.56 23.50
N SER A 185 -16.19 11.89 24.06
CA SER A 185 -16.28 12.46 25.42
C SER A 185 -15.82 11.44 26.48
N LEU A 186 -16.17 10.16 26.29
CA LEU A 186 -15.70 9.06 27.16
C LEU A 186 -14.18 8.90 27.10
N SER A 187 -13.59 8.97 25.93
CA SER A 187 -12.13 8.83 25.79
C SER A 187 -11.38 9.97 26.49
N HIS A 188 -11.89 11.20 26.44
CA HIS A 188 -11.31 12.31 27.18
C HIS A 188 -11.43 12.10 28.70
N LEU A 189 -12.60 11.66 29.15
CA LEU A 189 -12.85 11.38 30.58
C LEU A 189 -11.89 10.27 31.08
N LEU A 190 -11.73 9.18 30.33
CA LEU A 190 -10.83 8.09 30.69
C LEU A 190 -9.35 8.52 30.65
N LEU A 191 -8.97 9.39 29.71
CA LEU A 191 -7.64 9.97 29.66
C LEU A 191 -7.36 10.82 30.91
N ASP A 192 -8.32 11.64 31.34
CA ASP A 192 -8.20 12.46 32.55
C ASP A 192 -8.13 11.59 33.82
N MET A 193 -8.85 10.46 33.86
CA MET A 193 -8.87 9.56 35.02
C MET A 193 -7.60 8.71 35.16
N TYR A 194 -7.12 8.15 34.07
CA TYR A 194 -6.06 7.11 34.08
C TYR A 194 -4.77 7.52 33.39
N GLY A 195 -4.70 8.72 32.80
CA GLY A 195 -3.51 9.23 32.12
C GLY A 195 -3.19 8.56 30.78
N ASN A 196 -4.02 7.62 30.35
CA ASN A 196 -3.91 6.95 29.04
C ASN A 196 -5.31 6.55 28.54
N CYS A 197 -5.54 6.68 27.26
CA CYS A 197 -6.71 6.13 26.57
C CYS A 197 -6.43 6.08 25.07
N GLU A 198 -6.58 4.92 24.47
CA GLU A 198 -6.49 4.73 23.03
C GLU A 198 -7.91 4.58 22.46
N LEU A 199 -8.29 5.53 21.62
CA LEU A 199 -9.58 5.56 20.93
C LEU A 199 -9.52 4.70 19.66
N GLU A 200 -10.60 3.96 19.36
CA GLU A 200 -10.69 3.10 18.16
C GLU A 200 -9.51 2.11 18.05
N HIS A 201 -9.21 1.42 19.16
CA HIS A 201 -8.09 0.49 19.22
C HIS A 201 -8.34 -0.78 18.40
N PRO A 202 -7.41 -1.20 17.49
CA PRO A 202 -7.58 -2.41 16.70
C PRO A 202 -7.32 -3.68 17.52
N CYS A 203 -8.32 -4.54 17.65
CA CYS A 203 -8.23 -5.85 18.31
C CYS A 203 -8.63 -6.95 17.34
N GLY A 204 -7.67 -7.51 16.60
CA GLY A 204 -7.93 -8.52 15.58
C GLY A 204 -8.96 -8.06 14.56
N ARG A 205 -10.12 -8.69 14.53
CA ARG A 205 -11.25 -8.35 13.63
C ARG A 205 -12.18 -7.27 14.15
N CYS A 206 -11.93 -6.73 15.34
CA CYS A 206 -12.77 -5.71 15.98
C CYS A 206 -12.00 -4.39 16.10
N SER A 207 -12.74 -3.28 16.15
CA SER A 207 -12.28 -2.01 16.72
C SER A 207 -12.90 -1.87 18.09
N LEU A 208 -12.10 -1.52 19.11
CA LEU A 208 -12.55 -1.26 20.47
C LEU A 208 -12.75 0.24 20.65
N ASP A 209 -13.84 0.65 21.29
CA ASP A 209 -14.19 2.07 21.38
C ASP A 209 -13.12 2.86 22.12
N CYS A 210 -12.77 2.42 23.32
CA CYS A 210 -11.72 3.04 24.14
C CYS A 210 -10.94 1.92 24.86
N VAL A 211 -9.63 1.98 24.84
CA VAL A 211 -8.77 1.07 25.62
C VAL A 211 -7.96 1.88 26.61
N VAL A 212 -8.02 1.48 27.89
CA VAL A 212 -7.18 2.01 28.95
C VAL A 212 -6.31 0.89 29.54
N ILE A 213 -5.14 1.27 30.05
CA ILE A 213 -4.23 0.37 30.75
C ILE A 213 -4.17 0.81 32.21
N VAL A 214 -4.59 -0.06 33.12
CA VAL A 214 -4.56 0.19 34.56
C VAL A 214 -3.88 -1.02 35.23
N ASP A 215 -2.82 -0.80 35.98
CA ASP A 215 -2.04 -1.86 36.62
C ASP A 215 -1.65 -3.01 35.66
N ASP A 216 -1.15 -2.65 34.45
CA ASP A 216 -0.80 -3.57 33.37
C ASP A 216 -1.95 -4.41 32.81
N ILE A 217 -3.19 -4.07 33.18
CA ILE A 217 -4.40 -4.73 32.66
C ILE A 217 -5.01 -3.89 31.57
N LEU A 218 -5.23 -4.52 30.41
CA LEU A 218 -5.91 -3.91 29.26
C LEU A 218 -7.42 -3.97 29.48
N ILE A 219 -8.08 -2.82 29.48
CA ILE A 219 -9.53 -2.69 29.68
C ILE A 219 -10.15 -2.05 28.45
N ASP A 220 -11.02 -2.77 27.78
CA ASP A 220 -11.88 -2.31 26.70
C ASP A 220 -13.13 -1.66 27.31
N VAL A 221 -13.31 -0.38 27.07
CA VAL A 221 -14.47 0.41 27.54
C VAL A 221 -15.34 0.77 26.34
N GLU A 222 -16.48 0.09 26.22
CA GLU A 222 -17.41 0.21 25.10
C GLU A 222 -18.62 1.10 25.48
N TYR A 223 -18.98 2.01 24.58
CA TYR A 223 -20.20 2.82 24.72
C TYR A 223 -21.30 2.30 23.80
N ASP A 224 -22.27 1.60 24.38
CA ASP A 224 -23.41 1.03 23.65
C ASP A 224 -24.53 2.05 23.52
N GLY A 225 -24.58 2.78 22.42
CA GLY A 225 -25.70 3.66 22.10
C GLY A 225 -27.01 2.86 21.92
N ARG A 226 -28.14 3.42 22.42
CA ARG A 226 -29.43 2.73 22.50
C ARG A 226 -29.94 2.10 21.18
N TYR A 227 -29.62 2.69 20.06
CA TYR A 227 -30.18 2.27 18.77
C TYR A 227 -29.40 1.15 18.08
N TRP A 228 -28.14 0.93 18.42
CA TRP A 228 -27.23 0.10 17.62
C TRP A 228 -26.99 -1.30 18.18
N HIS A 229 -27.28 -1.54 19.48
CA HIS A 229 -26.97 -2.79 20.16
C HIS A 229 -28.24 -3.64 20.40
N GLN A 230 -28.92 -4.04 19.30
CA GLN A 230 -30.13 -4.86 19.36
C GLN A 230 -29.81 -6.38 19.35
N ASP A 231 -28.68 -6.79 18.81
CA ASP A 231 -28.26 -8.19 18.73
C ASP A 231 -27.33 -8.58 19.90
N LYS A 232 -27.91 -8.96 21.02
CA LYS A 232 -27.21 -9.40 22.23
C LYS A 232 -26.23 -10.57 21.97
N MET A 233 -26.56 -11.49 21.05
CA MET A 233 -25.70 -12.64 20.76
C MET A 233 -24.44 -12.22 19.99
N ARG A 234 -24.52 -11.19 19.19
CA ARG A 234 -23.37 -10.60 18.49
C ARG A 234 -22.42 -9.95 19.50
N ASP A 235 -22.96 -9.17 20.43
CA ASP A 235 -22.16 -8.49 21.46
C ASP A 235 -21.47 -9.51 22.37
N ILE A 236 -22.16 -10.55 22.83
CA ILE A 236 -21.56 -11.64 23.63
C ILE A 236 -20.40 -12.33 22.86
N ARG A 237 -20.57 -12.61 21.56
CA ARG A 237 -19.52 -13.22 20.74
C ARG A 237 -18.31 -12.29 20.59
N ARG A 238 -18.55 -10.98 20.44
CA ARG A 238 -17.50 -9.96 20.38
C ARG A 238 -16.73 -9.90 21.70
N ASP A 239 -17.43 -9.78 22.84
CA ASP A 239 -16.82 -9.70 24.16
C ASP A 239 -16.00 -10.97 24.48
N ASN A 240 -16.52 -12.15 24.12
CA ASN A 240 -15.77 -13.39 24.28
C ASN A 240 -14.50 -13.46 23.42
N PHE A 241 -14.54 -12.87 22.23
CA PHE A 241 -13.36 -12.75 21.39
C PHE A 241 -12.34 -11.79 22.01
N VAL A 242 -12.77 -10.61 22.44
CA VAL A 242 -11.93 -9.57 23.06
C VAL A 242 -11.28 -10.07 24.34
N LYS A 243 -12.06 -10.74 25.20
CA LYS A 243 -11.54 -11.40 26.42
C LYS A 243 -10.47 -12.47 26.13
N LYS A 244 -10.62 -13.25 25.06
CA LYS A 244 -9.59 -14.22 24.62
C LYS A 244 -8.29 -13.55 24.14
N GLN A 245 -8.34 -12.29 23.73
CA GLN A 245 -7.15 -11.49 23.38
C GLN A 245 -6.48 -10.85 24.61
N GLY A 246 -6.97 -11.13 25.83
CA GLY A 246 -6.38 -10.65 27.08
C GLY A 246 -6.98 -9.35 27.63
N TYR A 247 -8.04 -8.83 27.03
CA TYR A 247 -8.74 -7.63 27.53
C TYR A 247 -9.80 -7.99 28.56
N LYS A 248 -10.04 -7.09 29.49
CA LYS A 248 -11.26 -7.05 30.29
C LYS A 248 -12.24 -6.07 29.66
N VAL A 249 -13.55 -6.27 29.84
CA VAL A 249 -14.57 -5.52 29.13
C VAL A 249 -15.47 -4.77 30.11
N LEU A 250 -15.58 -3.45 29.95
CA LEU A 250 -16.57 -2.60 30.58
C LEU A 250 -17.55 -2.09 29.52
N ARG A 251 -18.85 -2.39 29.66
CA ARG A 251 -19.88 -1.84 28.79
C ARG A 251 -20.69 -0.75 29.50
N ILE A 252 -20.85 0.38 28.81
CA ILE A 252 -21.69 1.48 29.25
C ILE A 252 -22.93 1.51 28.36
N LYS A 253 -24.07 1.10 28.90
CA LYS A 253 -25.37 1.12 28.21
C LYS A 253 -25.92 2.54 28.20
N GLY A 254 -25.81 3.23 27.08
CA GLY A 254 -26.24 4.61 26.92
C GLY A 254 -27.77 4.82 27.11
N ASN A 255 -28.15 5.99 27.57
CA ASN A 255 -29.53 6.42 27.73
C ASN A 255 -30.04 7.25 26.53
N LYS A 256 -31.25 7.83 26.65
CA LYS A 256 -31.85 8.66 25.60
C LYS A 256 -31.12 9.98 25.33
N HIS A 257 -30.28 10.43 26.25
CA HIS A 257 -29.67 11.77 26.25
C HIS A 257 -28.15 11.71 26.05
N ASP A 258 -27.59 10.52 25.78
CA ASP A 258 -26.14 10.30 25.63
C ASP A 258 -25.31 10.83 26.82
N ILE A 259 -25.91 10.78 28.02
CA ILE A 259 -25.24 11.19 29.27
C ILE A 259 -24.24 10.10 29.64
N LEU A 260 -23.01 10.48 29.92
CA LEU A 260 -21.96 9.56 30.39
C LEU A 260 -22.14 9.26 31.89
N PRO A 261 -21.69 8.11 32.40
CA PRO A 261 -21.64 7.82 33.83
C PRO A 261 -20.66 8.77 34.53
N THR A 262 -20.82 8.90 35.85
CA THR A 262 -19.90 9.69 36.67
C THR A 262 -18.54 8.98 36.80
N ILE A 263 -17.51 9.75 37.17
CA ILE A 263 -16.14 9.22 37.39
C ILE A 263 -16.18 8.07 38.40
N GLU A 264 -16.94 8.25 39.50
CA GLU A 264 -17.08 7.27 40.58
C GLU A 264 -17.71 5.96 40.07
N GLN A 265 -18.73 6.05 39.19
CA GLN A 265 -19.37 4.88 38.61
C GLN A 265 -18.43 4.11 37.69
N ILE A 266 -17.63 4.80 36.89
CA ILE A 266 -16.65 4.18 36.01
C ILE A 266 -15.56 3.52 36.85
N ASP A 267 -14.99 4.24 37.81
CA ASP A 267 -13.91 3.74 38.64
C ASP A 267 -14.35 2.50 39.44
N GLU A 268 -15.54 2.53 40.06
CA GLU A 268 -16.08 1.35 40.76
C GLU A 268 -16.11 0.10 39.90
N GLN A 269 -16.52 0.21 38.65
CA GLN A 269 -16.57 -0.95 37.76
C GLN A 269 -15.17 -1.36 37.27
N ILE A 270 -14.28 -0.42 37.05
CA ILE A 270 -12.88 -0.72 36.70
C ILE A 270 -12.20 -1.41 37.87
N GLN A 271 -12.41 -0.98 39.11
CA GLN A 271 -11.88 -1.66 40.29
C GLN A 271 -12.38 -3.11 40.38
N LYS A 272 -13.64 -3.41 40.05
CA LYS A 272 -14.13 -4.81 39.97
C LYS A 272 -13.35 -5.61 38.94
N LEU A 273 -13.07 -5.01 37.78
CA LEU A 273 -12.26 -5.66 36.74
C LEU A 273 -10.85 -5.93 37.26
N LEU A 274 -10.20 -4.99 37.94
CA LEU A 274 -8.87 -5.17 38.53
C LEU A 274 -8.86 -6.31 39.58
N HIS A 275 -9.92 -6.46 40.34
CA HIS A 275 -10.06 -7.51 41.37
C HIS A 275 -10.51 -8.88 40.85
N GLY A 276 -10.39 -9.14 39.53
CA GLY A 276 -10.53 -10.49 38.99
C GLY A 276 -11.75 -10.71 38.09
N TYR A 277 -12.69 -9.79 38.02
CA TYR A 277 -13.77 -9.89 37.04
C TYR A 277 -13.24 -9.64 35.62
N ASN A 278 -13.85 -10.30 34.62
CA ASN A 278 -13.49 -10.11 33.20
C ASN A 278 -14.53 -9.30 32.42
N TYR A 279 -15.63 -8.93 33.10
CA TYR A 279 -16.73 -8.17 32.51
C TYR A 279 -17.42 -7.34 33.60
N ALA A 280 -17.76 -6.11 33.27
CA ALA A 280 -18.56 -5.22 34.07
C ALA A 280 -19.51 -4.42 33.16
N GLU A 281 -20.61 -3.90 33.72
CA GLU A 281 -21.61 -3.13 32.98
C GLU A 281 -22.16 -1.97 33.84
N ILE A 282 -22.36 -0.84 33.18
CA ILE A 282 -23.04 0.34 33.74
C ILE A 282 -24.34 0.53 32.96
N GLN A 283 -25.47 0.59 33.65
CA GLN A 283 -26.78 0.95 33.07
C GLN A 283 -27.04 2.42 33.33
N MET A 284 -27.33 3.21 32.27
CA MET A 284 -27.62 4.64 32.35
C MET A 284 -29.11 4.92 32.25
#